data_48fc5a248e1abc595b922f9fb983c767
#
_entry.id   48fc5a248e1abc595b922f9fb983c767
#
_cell.length_a   1.000
_cell.length_b   1.000
_cell.length_c   1.000
_cell.angle_alpha   90.00
_cell.angle_beta   90.00
_cell.angle_gamma   90.00
#
_symmetry.space_group_name_H-M   'P 1'
#
loop_
_entity.id
_entity.type
_entity.pdbx_description
1 polymer ?
#
loop_
_entity_poly.entity_id
_entity_poly.type
_entity_poly.pdbx_seq_one_letter_code
_entity_poly.pdbx_strand_id
1 'polypeptide(L)'
;MKILVYNSGGGLGDSIQLFDLIISLKEKYGQNNIFYLSAHENHLNNALMDYNVHISDFKTEISYFGFRLWHFLISKRKLLLKNSIEKFDLIIDLQSKLRNTIILNQIPSKYFYSSTFNFKFCSTSKDYISTKFDNNKILLNLEKLLNDTIVYKKYDTDLIDNKYLKEAERLLPD
;
A
#
# COMPACT_ATOMS: atom_id res chain seq x y z
N MET A 1 -9.71 12.03 1.56
CA MET A 1 -9.91 10.78 0.80
C MET A 1 -9.28 9.64 1.59
N LYS A 2 -10.05 8.63 2.02
CA LYS A 2 -9.53 7.47 2.77
C LYS A 2 -9.00 6.42 1.81
N ILE A 3 -7.72 6.07 1.92
CA ILE A 3 -7.01 5.19 1.00
C ILE A 3 -6.49 3.97 1.75
N LEU A 4 -6.77 2.77 1.24
CA LEU A 4 -6.19 1.53 1.71
C LEU A 4 -5.11 1.06 0.74
N VAL A 5 -3.88 0.94 1.22
CA VAL A 5 -2.76 0.33 0.48
C VAL A 5 -2.58 -1.09 0.97
N TYR A 6 -2.73 -2.06 0.08
CA TYR A 6 -2.49 -3.47 0.38
C TYR A 6 -1.17 -3.94 -0.24
N ASN A 7 -0.31 -4.50 0.60
CA ASN A 7 0.91 -5.18 0.18
C ASN A 7 1.05 -6.52 0.90
N SER A 8 0.98 -7.62 0.17
CA SER A 8 1.18 -8.96 0.72
C SER A 8 2.64 -9.38 0.80
N GLY A 9 3.56 -8.55 0.32
CA GLY A 9 4.98 -8.74 0.51
C GLY A 9 5.31 -8.72 2.01
N GLY A 10 5.86 -9.79 2.52
CA GLY A 10 6.18 -9.94 3.95
C GLY A 10 7.60 -9.50 4.28
N GLY A 11 8.35 -8.96 3.32
CA GLY A 11 9.74 -8.59 3.48
C GLY A 11 9.96 -7.11 3.77
N LEU A 12 11.05 -6.81 4.48
CA LEU A 12 11.48 -5.45 4.75
C LEU A 12 11.73 -4.67 3.45
N GLY A 13 12.37 -5.31 2.46
CA GLY A 13 12.64 -4.72 1.15
C GLY A 13 11.36 -4.32 0.39
N ASP A 14 10.30 -5.15 0.45
CA ASP A 14 9.01 -4.82 -0.16
C ASP A 14 8.38 -3.56 0.47
N SER A 15 8.61 -3.35 1.77
CA SER A 15 8.10 -2.16 2.48
C SER A 15 8.90 -0.90 2.13
N ILE A 16 10.23 -1.00 2.00
CA ILE A 16 11.10 0.11 1.59
C ILE A 16 10.73 0.59 0.18
N GLN A 17 10.45 -0.34 -0.74
CA GLN A 17 10.04 0.01 -2.11
C GLN A 17 8.77 0.86 -2.18
N LEU A 18 7.96 0.92 -1.11
CA LEU A 18 6.73 1.70 -1.08
C LEU A 18 6.91 3.13 -0.55
N PHE A 19 8.10 3.52 -0.09
CA PHE A 19 8.31 4.82 0.55
C PHE A 19 7.84 5.98 -0.32
N ASP A 20 8.28 6.04 -1.57
CA ASP A 20 7.93 7.12 -2.50
C ASP A 20 6.41 7.18 -2.76
N LEU A 21 5.78 6.00 -2.93
CA LEU A 21 4.33 5.92 -3.12
C LEU A 21 3.59 6.45 -1.89
N ILE A 22 3.96 5.99 -0.69
CA ILE A 22 3.29 6.37 0.55
C ILE A 22 3.47 7.86 0.83
N ILE A 23 4.68 8.41 0.65
CA ILE A 23 4.95 9.83 0.85
C ILE A 23 4.16 10.68 -0.12
N SER A 24 4.12 10.31 -1.40
CA SER A 24 3.35 11.03 -2.43
C SER A 24 1.85 11.04 -2.09
N LEU A 25 1.30 9.91 -1.65
CA LEU A 25 -0.10 9.82 -1.23
C LEU A 25 -0.37 10.64 0.04
N LYS A 26 0.54 10.62 1.02
CA LYS A 26 0.39 11.43 2.25
C LYS A 26 0.42 12.91 1.98
N GLU A 27 1.30 13.37 1.12
CA GLU A 27 1.40 14.78 0.71
C GLU A 27 0.09 15.26 0.11
N LYS A 28 -0.49 14.46 -0.78
CA LYS A 28 -1.73 14.81 -1.48
C LYS A 28 -2.98 14.72 -0.61
N TYR A 29 -3.11 13.63 0.17
CA TYR A 29 -4.38 13.28 0.83
C TYR A 29 -4.35 13.40 2.35
N GLY A 30 -3.19 13.67 2.94
CA GLY A 30 -2.97 13.77 4.38
C GLY A 30 -2.67 12.42 5.03
N GLN A 31 -1.78 12.46 6.01
CA GLN A 31 -1.24 11.27 6.68
C GLN A 31 -2.31 10.38 7.32
N ASN A 32 -3.30 10.97 7.97
CA ASN A 32 -4.34 10.24 8.71
C ASN A 32 -5.36 9.54 7.81
N ASN A 33 -5.27 9.75 6.50
CA ASN A 33 -6.18 9.19 5.51
C ASN A 33 -5.61 7.96 4.79
N ILE A 34 -4.35 7.63 5.02
CA ILE A 34 -3.67 6.50 4.38
C ILE A 34 -3.57 5.34 5.37
N PHE A 35 -4.13 4.21 5.00
CA PHE A 35 -4.16 2.98 5.78
C PHE A 35 -3.38 1.89 5.06
N TYR A 36 -2.74 1.02 5.82
CA TYR A 36 -1.92 -0.05 5.28
C TYR A 36 -2.40 -1.42 5.77
N LEU A 37 -2.55 -2.33 4.84
CA LEU A 37 -2.86 -3.72 5.09
C LEU A 37 -1.70 -4.58 4.63
N SER A 38 -0.92 -5.10 5.57
CA SER A 38 0.18 -6.04 5.30
C SER A 38 -0.27 -7.49 5.43
N ALA A 39 0.50 -8.43 4.86
CA ALA A 39 0.25 -9.86 5.02
C ALA A 39 0.56 -10.37 6.44
N HIS A 40 1.56 -9.78 7.09
CA HIS A 40 2.05 -10.17 8.41
C HIS A 40 2.23 -8.93 9.28
N GLU A 41 3.45 -8.44 9.36
CA GLU A 41 3.84 -7.31 10.16
C GLU A 41 3.87 -6.03 9.33
N ASN A 42 3.48 -4.90 9.91
CA ASN A 42 3.71 -3.60 9.29
C ASN A 42 5.12 -3.12 9.62
N HIS A 43 6.06 -3.41 8.75
CA HIS A 43 7.44 -2.98 8.92
C HIS A 43 7.62 -1.47 8.94
N LEU A 44 6.72 -0.70 8.31
CA LEU A 44 6.78 0.77 8.29
C LEU A 44 6.60 1.37 9.69
N ASN A 45 5.85 0.70 10.56
CA ASN A 45 5.62 1.15 11.94
C ASN A 45 6.53 0.44 12.97
N ASN A 46 7.29 -0.57 12.55
CA ASN A 46 8.17 -1.37 13.39
C ASN A 46 9.64 -1.20 12.94
N ALA A 47 10.19 -2.13 12.20
CA ALA A 47 11.60 -2.15 11.81
C ALA A 47 12.06 -0.91 10.99
N LEU A 48 11.13 -0.21 10.33
CA LEU A 48 11.39 1.00 9.54
C LEU A 48 10.87 2.27 10.21
N MET A 49 10.62 2.23 11.52
CA MET A 49 10.05 3.37 12.26
C MET A 49 10.92 4.62 12.16
N ASP A 50 12.23 4.46 12.19
CA ASP A 50 13.21 5.55 12.16
C ASP A 50 13.25 6.31 10.81
N TYR A 51 12.67 5.74 9.76
CA TYR A 51 12.60 6.37 8.44
C TYR A 51 11.43 7.36 8.29
N ASN A 52 10.64 7.59 9.34
CA ASN A 52 9.53 8.54 9.35
C ASN A 52 8.45 8.33 8.27
N VAL A 53 8.30 7.10 7.78
CA VAL A 53 7.26 6.71 6.80
C VAL A 53 6.12 5.96 7.51
N HIS A 54 5.68 6.47 8.67
CA HIS A 54 4.59 5.87 9.42
C HIS A 54 3.27 5.88 8.66
N ILE A 55 2.46 4.83 8.85
CA ILE A 55 1.17 4.68 8.21
C ILE A 55 0.18 4.01 9.17
N SER A 56 -1.09 4.40 9.12
CA SER A 56 -2.11 3.80 9.97
C SER A 56 -2.35 2.33 9.59
N ASP A 57 -2.29 1.43 10.56
CA ASP A 57 -2.61 0.02 10.35
C ASP A 57 -4.10 -0.16 10.10
N PHE A 58 -4.42 -0.88 9.04
CA PHE A 58 -5.75 -1.44 8.85
C PHE A 58 -5.75 -2.90 9.31
N LYS A 59 -6.48 -3.19 10.39
CA LYS A 59 -6.60 -4.55 10.95
C LYS A 59 -7.96 -5.12 10.59
N THR A 60 -7.98 -6.33 10.09
CA THR A 60 -9.20 -7.10 9.84
C THR A 60 -9.35 -8.20 10.90
N GLU A 61 -10.51 -8.82 10.99
CA GLU A 61 -10.71 -10.00 11.83
C GLU A 61 -9.97 -11.25 11.30
N ILE A 62 -9.52 -11.20 10.05
CA ILE A 62 -8.74 -12.26 9.44
C ILE A 62 -7.31 -12.14 9.93
N SER A 63 -6.87 -13.06 10.77
CA SER A 63 -5.54 -13.05 11.38
C SER A 63 -4.40 -13.35 10.42
N TYR A 64 -4.70 -13.88 9.23
CA TYR A 64 -3.71 -14.24 8.22
C TYR A 64 -4.08 -13.69 6.85
N PHE A 65 -3.29 -12.74 6.37
CA PHE A 65 -3.53 -12.03 5.11
C PHE A 65 -2.98 -12.72 3.86
N GLY A 66 -2.47 -13.90 3.95
CA GLY A 66 -2.28 -14.75 2.77
C GLY A 66 -3.61 -15.22 2.17
N PHE A 67 -4.63 -14.42 2.23
CA PHE A 67 -6.01 -14.65 1.81
C PHE A 67 -6.24 -16.03 1.19
N ARG A 68 -6.81 -16.95 1.95
CA ARG A 68 -7.14 -18.30 1.44
C ARG A 68 -8.44 -18.22 0.63
N LEU A 69 -8.65 -19.17 -0.28
CA LEU A 69 -9.84 -19.17 -1.16
C LEU A 69 -11.16 -19.08 -0.38
N TRP A 70 -11.26 -19.72 0.78
CA TRP A 70 -12.49 -19.65 1.61
C TRP A 70 -12.74 -18.27 2.24
N HIS A 71 -11.76 -17.36 2.28
CA HIS A 71 -11.99 -15.98 2.69
C HIS A 71 -12.93 -15.25 1.72
N PHE A 72 -13.11 -15.77 0.51
CA PHE A 72 -14.13 -15.28 -0.42
C PHE A 72 -15.55 -15.38 0.15
N LEU A 73 -15.81 -16.36 1.02
CA LEU A 73 -17.09 -16.57 1.69
C LEU A 73 -17.27 -15.70 2.93
N ILE A 74 -16.25 -14.99 3.36
CA ILE A 74 -16.32 -14.11 4.53
C ILE A 74 -17.07 -12.85 4.14
N SER A 75 -18.14 -12.55 4.91
CA SER A 75 -18.95 -11.36 4.66
C SER A 75 -18.10 -10.08 4.72
N LYS A 76 -18.41 -9.11 3.85
CA LYS A 76 -17.78 -7.77 3.81
C LYS A 76 -17.66 -7.12 5.19
N ARG A 77 -18.63 -7.40 6.07
CA ARG A 77 -18.69 -6.90 7.44
C ARG A 77 -17.49 -7.34 8.29
N LYS A 78 -17.03 -8.59 8.16
CA LYS A 78 -15.87 -9.10 8.92
C LYS A 78 -14.54 -8.45 8.53
N LEU A 79 -14.42 -7.98 7.28
CA LEU A 79 -13.23 -7.28 6.82
C LEU A 79 -13.11 -5.86 7.41
N LEU A 80 -14.22 -5.26 7.84
CA LEU A 80 -14.27 -3.85 8.28
C LEU A 80 -14.44 -3.68 9.79
N LEU A 81 -14.89 -4.70 10.52
CA LEU A 81 -15.38 -4.58 11.90
C LEU A 81 -14.36 -4.02 12.91
N LYS A 82 -13.05 -4.18 12.68
CA LYS A 82 -12.03 -3.73 13.65
C LYS A 82 -11.68 -2.25 13.57
N ASN A 83 -12.08 -1.53 12.53
CA ASN A 83 -11.52 -0.20 12.25
C ASN A 83 -12.55 0.94 12.20
N SER A 84 -13.82 0.68 12.45
CA SER A 84 -14.91 1.68 12.34
C SER A 84 -14.95 2.41 10.98
N ILE A 85 -14.35 1.81 9.95
CA ILE A 85 -14.32 2.35 8.59
C ILE A 85 -15.35 1.59 7.77
N GLU A 86 -16.41 2.26 7.36
CA GLU A 86 -17.50 1.65 6.58
C GLU A 86 -17.13 1.52 5.09
N LYS A 87 -16.32 2.43 4.57
CA LYS A 87 -15.95 2.52 3.16
C LYS A 87 -14.63 3.25 2.95
N PHE A 88 -13.85 2.80 1.98
CA PHE A 88 -12.70 3.53 1.45
C PHE A 88 -13.08 4.33 0.21
N ASP A 89 -12.36 5.42 -0.04
CA ASP A 89 -12.47 6.11 -1.33
C ASP A 89 -11.64 5.38 -2.40
N LEU A 90 -10.48 4.84 -2.03
CA LEU A 90 -9.58 4.11 -2.91
C LEU A 90 -8.97 2.90 -2.19
N ILE A 91 -8.92 1.77 -2.88
CA ILE A 91 -8.11 0.61 -2.49
C ILE A 91 -7.05 0.39 -3.56
N ILE A 92 -5.79 0.25 -3.13
CA ILE A 92 -4.64 0.01 -3.99
C ILE A 92 -4.11 -1.39 -3.68
N ASP A 93 -4.30 -2.34 -4.61
CA ASP A 93 -3.73 -3.68 -4.56
C ASP A 93 -2.41 -3.71 -5.33
N LEU A 94 -1.30 -3.83 -4.61
CA LEU A 94 0.05 -3.83 -5.17
C LEU A 94 0.56 -5.22 -5.57
N GLN A 95 -0.18 -6.29 -5.25
CA GLN A 95 0.35 -7.65 -5.34
C GLN A 95 -0.03 -8.44 -6.58
N SER A 96 -0.99 -8.00 -7.36
CA SER A 96 -1.42 -8.66 -8.61
C SER A 96 -1.73 -10.16 -8.49
N LYS A 97 -2.07 -10.64 -7.28
CA LYS A 97 -2.46 -12.03 -7.04
C LYS A 97 -3.97 -12.15 -7.09
N LEU A 98 -4.51 -12.81 -8.10
CA LEU A 98 -5.95 -12.93 -8.32
C LEU A 98 -6.75 -13.25 -7.06
N ARG A 99 -6.31 -14.21 -6.26
CA ARG A 99 -6.95 -14.58 -5.00
C ARG A 99 -7.10 -13.40 -4.05
N ASN A 100 -6.03 -12.63 -3.87
CA ASN A 100 -6.02 -11.48 -2.99
C ASN A 100 -6.88 -10.34 -3.55
N THR A 101 -6.75 -10.08 -4.85
CA THR A 101 -7.53 -9.06 -5.56
C THR A 101 -9.03 -9.29 -5.41
N ILE A 102 -9.51 -10.54 -5.61
CA ILE A 102 -10.94 -10.89 -5.47
C ILE A 102 -11.44 -10.61 -4.05
N ILE A 103 -10.64 -10.93 -3.03
CA ILE A 103 -11.04 -10.72 -1.63
C ILE A 103 -11.00 -9.23 -1.28
N LEU A 104 -9.95 -8.52 -1.68
CA LEU A 104 -9.85 -7.06 -1.46
C LEU A 104 -10.98 -6.29 -2.15
N ASN A 105 -11.38 -6.71 -3.33
CA ASN A 105 -12.48 -6.07 -4.07
C ASN A 105 -13.86 -6.23 -3.39
N GLN A 106 -13.96 -7.07 -2.35
CA GLN A 106 -15.17 -7.15 -1.52
C GLN A 106 -15.24 -6.04 -0.45
N ILE A 107 -14.10 -5.40 -0.14
CA ILE A 107 -14.07 -4.26 0.77
C ILE A 107 -14.76 -3.07 0.07
N PRO A 108 -15.77 -2.45 0.67
CA PRO A 108 -16.45 -1.33 0.05
C PRO A 108 -15.51 -0.19 -0.28
N SER A 109 -15.46 0.21 -1.55
CA SER A 109 -14.65 1.32 -2.02
C SER A 109 -15.33 2.06 -3.17
N LYS A 110 -14.97 3.33 -3.37
CA LYS A 110 -15.40 4.10 -4.54
C LYS A 110 -14.54 3.74 -5.76
N TYR A 111 -13.22 3.61 -5.53
CA TYR A 111 -12.25 3.23 -6.55
C TYR A 111 -11.44 2.02 -6.08
N PHE A 112 -11.14 1.13 -7.01
CA PHE A 112 -10.27 -0.02 -6.80
C PHE A 112 -9.22 -0.05 -7.88
N TYR A 113 -7.95 -0.17 -7.48
CA TYR A 113 -6.80 -0.28 -8.36
C TYR A 113 -6.08 -1.60 -8.15
N SER A 114 -5.84 -2.35 -9.20
CA SER A 114 -5.02 -3.56 -9.19
C SER A 114 -4.48 -3.84 -10.59
N SER A 115 -3.21 -4.22 -10.70
CA SER A 115 -2.61 -4.65 -11.96
C SER A 115 -2.96 -6.10 -12.34
N THR A 116 -3.75 -6.79 -11.54
CA THR A 116 -4.20 -8.17 -11.78
C THR A 116 -4.96 -8.28 -13.10
N PHE A 117 -4.63 -9.29 -13.91
CA PHE A 117 -5.18 -9.50 -15.24
C PHE A 117 -5.17 -8.25 -16.12
N ASN A 118 -4.03 -7.59 -16.18
CA ASN A 118 -3.87 -6.37 -16.97
C ASN A 118 -4.95 -5.31 -16.62
N PHE A 119 -5.07 -5.01 -15.33
CA PHE A 119 -5.97 -3.98 -14.77
C PHE A 119 -7.47 -4.23 -14.94
N LYS A 120 -7.90 -5.45 -15.25
CA LYS A 120 -9.33 -5.79 -15.43
C LYS A 120 -10.17 -5.59 -14.17
N PHE A 121 -9.54 -5.52 -12.99
CA PHE A 121 -10.21 -5.27 -11.71
C PHE A 121 -10.29 -3.79 -11.33
N CYS A 122 -9.67 -2.90 -12.08
CA CYS A 122 -9.79 -1.47 -11.81
C CYS A 122 -11.23 -1.00 -12.00
N SER A 123 -11.66 -0.04 -11.18
CA SER A 123 -13.03 0.51 -11.21
C SER A 123 -13.39 1.17 -12.54
N THR A 124 -12.42 1.63 -13.29
CA THR A 124 -12.59 2.21 -14.63
C THR A 124 -11.60 1.57 -15.60
N SER A 125 -12.03 1.37 -16.83
CA SER A 125 -11.12 0.94 -17.91
C SER A 125 -10.37 2.16 -18.44
N LYS A 126 -9.07 2.14 -18.37
CA LYS A 126 -8.15 3.19 -18.85
C LYS A 126 -6.91 2.52 -19.45
N ASP A 127 -6.14 3.28 -20.22
CA ASP A 127 -4.84 2.82 -20.73
C ASP A 127 -3.79 2.90 -19.63
N TYR A 128 -3.80 1.90 -18.76
CA TYR A 128 -2.85 1.79 -17.65
C TYR A 128 -1.48 1.30 -18.12
N ILE A 129 -0.44 1.77 -17.45
CA ILE A 129 0.95 1.41 -17.71
C ILE A 129 1.32 0.20 -16.84
N SER A 130 1.99 -0.79 -17.44
CA SER A 130 2.53 -1.93 -16.65
C SER A 130 3.50 -1.45 -15.57
N THR A 131 3.25 -1.83 -14.31
CA THR A 131 3.90 -1.19 -13.15
C THR A 131 5.11 -1.93 -12.60
N LYS A 132 5.15 -3.25 -12.59
CA LYS A 132 6.25 -4.05 -12.01
C LYS A 132 7.02 -3.34 -10.87
N PHE A 133 6.33 -2.94 -9.80
CA PHE A 133 6.89 -2.25 -8.61
C PHE A 133 7.54 -0.88 -8.90
N ASP A 134 7.13 -0.19 -9.92
CA ASP A 134 7.55 1.18 -10.21
C ASP A 134 6.53 2.16 -9.62
N ASN A 135 6.90 2.83 -8.52
CA ASN A 135 6.01 3.75 -7.78
C ASN A 135 5.52 4.91 -8.66
N ASN A 136 6.38 5.44 -9.52
CA ASN A 136 6.00 6.54 -10.41
C ASN A 136 4.91 6.08 -11.40
N LYS A 137 5.05 4.89 -11.99
CA LYS A 137 4.02 4.32 -12.88
C LYS A 137 2.73 4.00 -12.13
N ILE A 138 2.83 3.55 -10.87
CA ILE A 138 1.65 3.34 -10.02
C ILE A 138 0.93 4.66 -9.85
N LEU A 139 1.63 5.73 -9.48
CA LEU A 139 1.02 7.06 -9.29
C LEU A 139 0.39 7.59 -10.57
N LEU A 140 1.06 7.50 -11.72
CA LEU A 140 0.49 7.87 -13.02
C LEU A 140 -0.81 7.10 -13.35
N ASN A 141 -0.86 5.81 -13.00
CA ASN A 141 -2.08 5.02 -13.16
C ASN A 141 -3.18 5.45 -12.19
N LEU A 142 -2.84 5.81 -10.95
CA LEU A 142 -3.79 6.36 -9.98
C LEU A 142 -4.34 7.71 -10.42
N GLU A 143 -3.52 8.58 -11.00
CA GLU A 143 -3.97 9.84 -11.61
C GLU A 143 -5.02 9.60 -12.69
N LYS A 144 -4.76 8.63 -13.60
CA LYS A 144 -5.71 8.24 -14.63
C LYS A 144 -7.02 7.69 -14.05
N LEU A 145 -6.93 6.87 -12.99
CA LEU A 145 -8.08 6.28 -12.32
C LEU A 145 -8.95 7.34 -11.65
N LEU A 146 -8.31 8.26 -10.93
CA LEU A 146 -8.97 9.27 -10.10
C LEU A 146 -9.32 10.54 -10.87
N ASN A 147 -8.72 10.74 -12.04
CA ASN A 147 -8.75 11.99 -12.79
C ASN A 147 -8.28 13.17 -11.93
N ASP A 148 -7.21 12.96 -11.16
CA ASP A 148 -6.63 13.92 -10.21
C ASP A 148 -5.10 13.77 -10.22
N THR A 149 -4.36 14.88 -10.17
CA THR A 149 -2.89 14.89 -10.23
C THR A 149 -2.28 14.54 -8.88
N ILE A 150 -1.32 13.63 -8.87
CA ILE A 150 -0.56 13.23 -7.69
C ILE A 150 0.93 13.48 -7.94
N VAL A 151 1.49 14.49 -7.28
CA VAL A 151 2.90 14.82 -7.45
C VAL A 151 3.77 13.69 -6.88
N TYR A 152 4.64 13.11 -7.73
CA TYR A 152 5.61 12.14 -7.30
C TYR A 152 6.63 12.78 -6.36
N LYS A 153 6.78 12.22 -5.17
CA LYS A 153 7.75 12.65 -4.18
C LYS A 153 8.69 11.51 -3.85
N LYS A 154 9.97 11.71 -4.10
CA LYS A 154 11.00 10.74 -3.74
C LYS A 154 11.30 10.84 -2.25
N TYR A 155 11.54 9.69 -1.61
CA TYR A 155 12.04 9.67 -0.24
C TYR A 155 13.41 10.35 -0.15
N ASP A 156 13.53 11.25 0.80
CA ASP A 156 14.79 11.95 1.05
C ASP A 156 15.66 11.09 1.99
N THR A 157 16.72 10.50 1.43
CA THR A 157 17.67 9.67 2.17
C THR A 157 18.48 10.45 3.19
N ASP A 158 18.58 11.77 3.06
CA ASP A 158 19.28 12.63 4.03
C ASP A 158 18.54 12.74 5.36
N LEU A 159 17.27 12.30 5.39
CA LEU A 159 16.49 12.13 6.63
C LEU A 159 16.90 10.90 7.45
N ILE A 160 17.74 10.02 6.91
CA ILE A 160 18.31 8.89 7.66
C ILE A 160 19.27 9.45 8.68
N ASP A 161 19.05 9.12 9.96
CA ASP A 161 19.90 9.57 11.06
C ASP A 161 21.38 9.22 10.78
N ASN A 162 22.25 10.25 10.82
CA ASN A 162 23.71 10.12 10.65
C ASN A 162 24.33 9.06 11.56
N LYS A 163 23.67 8.65 12.63
CA LYS A 163 24.05 7.55 13.50
C LYS A 163 24.17 6.23 12.73
N TYR A 164 23.20 5.92 11.90
CA TYR A 164 23.19 4.68 11.12
C TYR A 164 24.20 4.71 9.99
N LEU A 165 24.45 5.88 9.39
CA LEU A 165 25.48 6.06 8.36
C LEU A 165 26.86 5.82 8.95
N LYS A 166 27.18 6.41 10.11
CA LYS A 166 28.46 6.20 10.81
C LYS A 166 28.66 4.76 11.27
N GLU A 167 27.59 4.07 11.66
CA GLU A 167 27.69 2.66 12.04
C GLU A 167 27.89 1.76 10.81
N ALA A 168 27.25 2.06 9.69
CA ALA A 168 27.47 1.38 8.42
C ALA A 168 28.90 1.58 7.91
N GLU A 169 29.43 2.80 7.93
CA GLU A 169 30.83 3.12 7.59
C GLU A 169 31.83 2.35 8.47
N ARG A 170 31.52 2.16 9.76
CA ARG A 170 32.38 1.38 10.67
C ARG A 170 32.37 -0.12 10.39
N LEU A 171 31.29 -0.64 9.81
CA LEU A 171 31.11 -2.07 9.55
C LEU A 171 31.51 -2.49 8.13
N LEU A 172 31.64 -1.53 7.21
CA LEU A 172 32.11 -1.78 5.86
C LEU A 172 33.62 -1.57 5.83
N PRO A 173 34.43 -2.60 5.58
CA PRO A 173 35.86 -2.41 5.34
C PRO A 173 36.05 -1.64 4.01
N ASP A 174 37.06 -0.74 4.00
CA ASP A 174 37.52 -0.03 2.79
C ASP A 174 37.91 -0.98 1.65
#